data_122e7cb3eb03a55af4e9af194e27a16c
#
_entry.id   122e7cb3eb03a55af4e9af194e27a16c
#
_cell.length_a   1.000
_cell.length_b   1.000
_cell.length_c   1.000
_cell.angle_alpha   90.00
_cell.angle_beta   90.00
_cell.angle_gamma   90.00
#
_symmetry.space_group_name_H-M   'P 1'
#
loop_
_entity.id
_entity.type
_entity.pdbx_description
1 polymer ?
#
loop_
_entity_poly.entity_id
_entity_poly.type
_entity_poly.pdbx_seq_one_letter_code
_entity_poly.pdbx_strand_id
1 'polypeptide(L)'
;MGVYNLHERRLPIAPERAGALVDGLSSPDDPLWPSRDWPAMRLDAPLAAGAVGGHGPVRYTVEEYVPGHWVRFRFQGPRGFDGFHEFTVRPDGSGGAVLSHLLAMRTHGAARLSWPLVFRWLHDALLEDCLDRAERAGTGTVRAPARWSPYVRLLRRVLSRRSPAAETR
;
A
#
# COMPACT_ATOMS: atom_id res chain seq x y z
N MET A 1 12.51 -12.60 -12.41
CA MET A 1 13.00 -11.21 -12.41
C MET A 1 12.92 -10.68 -11.00
N GLY A 2 14.01 -10.11 -10.46
CA GLY A 2 13.99 -9.41 -9.18
C GLY A 2 13.29 -8.06 -9.31
N VAL A 3 12.50 -7.70 -8.30
CA VAL A 3 11.82 -6.41 -8.17
C VAL A 3 12.19 -5.83 -6.81
N TYR A 4 12.57 -4.58 -6.80
CA TYR A 4 12.77 -3.75 -5.63
C TYR A 4 12.12 -2.40 -5.93
N ASN A 5 11.12 -2.01 -5.13
CA ASN A 5 10.37 -0.78 -5.34
C ASN A 5 10.16 -0.11 -3.98
N LEU A 6 10.72 1.08 -3.82
CA LEU A 6 10.71 1.84 -2.56
C LEU A 6 10.04 3.18 -2.79
N HIS A 7 9.09 3.51 -1.93
CA HIS A 7 8.46 4.82 -1.81
C HIS A 7 8.67 5.36 -0.40
N GLU A 8 9.03 6.62 -0.27
CA GLU A 8 9.27 7.25 1.03
C GLU A 8 8.71 8.68 1.07
N ARG A 9 8.22 9.06 2.24
CA ARG A 9 7.79 10.44 2.51
C ARG A 9 8.27 10.89 3.89
N ARG A 10 8.90 12.05 3.94
CA ARG A 10 9.18 12.74 5.22
C ARG A 10 7.90 13.43 5.67
N LEU A 11 7.50 13.15 6.91
CA LEU A 11 6.32 13.70 7.54
C LEU A 11 6.77 14.58 8.73
N PRO A 12 6.36 15.86 8.79
CA PRO A 12 6.70 16.73 9.90
C PRO A 12 5.79 16.47 11.12
N ILE A 13 5.70 15.21 11.52
CA ILE A 13 4.94 14.73 12.67
C ILE A 13 5.76 13.70 13.43
N ALA A 14 5.53 13.61 14.74
CA ALA A 14 6.23 12.66 15.60
C ALA A 14 6.09 11.21 15.07
N PRO A 15 7.16 10.37 15.21
CA PRO A 15 7.13 8.98 14.73
C PRO A 15 5.94 8.17 15.25
N GLU A 16 5.52 8.41 16.48
CA GLU A 16 4.37 7.72 17.10
C GLU A 16 3.06 8.04 16.37
N ARG A 17 2.90 9.29 15.91
CA ARG A 17 1.73 9.68 15.11
C ARG A 17 1.76 9.08 13.71
N ALA A 18 2.95 8.99 13.10
CA ALA A 18 3.10 8.30 11.81
C ALA A 18 2.86 6.80 11.95
N GLY A 19 3.33 6.19 13.05
CA GLY A 19 3.08 4.78 13.38
C GLY A 19 1.60 4.46 13.54
N ALA A 20 0.85 5.34 14.22
CA ALA A 20 -0.60 5.16 14.38
C ALA A 20 -1.36 5.13 13.03
N LEU A 21 -0.84 5.79 11.97
CA LEU A 21 -1.42 5.68 10.63
C LEU A 21 -1.26 4.27 10.06
N VAL A 22 -0.09 3.64 10.27
CA VAL A 22 0.18 2.26 9.84
C VAL A 22 -0.63 1.27 10.66
N ASP A 23 -0.75 1.48 11.97
CA ASP A 23 -1.54 0.64 12.86
C ASP A 23 -3.04 0.66 12.50
N GLY A 24 -3.51 1.76 11.88
CA GLY A 24 -4.88 1.90 11.39
C GLY A 24 -5.20 1.17 10.08
N LEU A 25 -4.22 0.55 9.41
CA LEU A 25 -4.44 -0.17 8.16
C LEU A 25 -5.54 -1.24 8.29
N SER A 26 -6.44 -1.29 7.29
CA SER A 26 -7.58 -2.22 7.24
C SER A 26 -8.64 -2.03 8.33
N SER A 27 -8.52 -1.02 9.19
CA SER A 27 -9.59 -0.65 10.13
C SER A 27 -10.77 0.01 9.39
N PRO A 28 -11.96 0.10 10.02
CA PRO A 28 -13.10 0.84 9.45
C PRO A 28 -12.77 2.29 9.10
N ASP A 29 -11.95 2.94 9.91
CA ASP A 29 -11.53 4.33 9.75
C ASP A 29 -10.08 4.45 9.28
N ASP A 30 -9.61 3.53 8.44
CA ASP A 30 -8.23 3.48 7.93
C ASP A 30 -7.77 4.86 7.43
N PRO A 31 -6.81 5.50 8.12
CA PRO A 31 -6.36 6.85 7.79
C PRO A 31 -5.35 6.87 6.64
N LEU A 32 -4.74 5.73 6.32
CA LEU A 32 -3.61 5.63 5.39
C LEU A 32 -4.04 5.14 4.01
N TRP A 33 -4.86 4.07 3.95
CA TRP A 33 -5.22 3.45 2.67
C TRP A 33 -6.24 4.28 1.89
N PRO A 34 -6.03 4.63 0.60
CA PRO A 34 -6.92 5.49 -0.18
C PRO A 34 -8.12 4.74 -0.77
N SER A 35 -8.95 4.14 0.07
CA SER A 35 -10.08 3.28 -0.30
C SER A 35 -11.19 3.96 -1.10
N ARG A 36 -11.21 5.32 -1.17
CA ARG A 36 -12.13 6.04 -2.06
C ARG A 36 -11.81 5.86 -3.54
N ASP A 37 -10.52 5.76 -3.84
CA ASP A 37 -10.01 5.73 -5.20
C ASP A 37 -9.48 4.37 -5.61
N TRP A 38 -9.11 3.53 -4.65
CA TRP A 38 -8.50 2.22 -4.85
C TRP A 38 -9.30 1.12 -4.16
N PRO A 39 -9.20 -0.15 -4.61
CA PRO A 39 -9.80 -1.25 -3.89
C PRO A 39 -9.36 -1.26 -2.43
N ALA A 40 -10.32 -1.29 -1.51
CA ALA A 40 -10.02 -1.26 -0.08
C ALA A 40 -9.11 -2.41 0.33
N MET A 41 -8.13 -2.12 1.18
CA MET A 41 -7.40 -3.15 1.91
C MET A 41 -8.34 -3.76 2.95
N ARG A 42 -8.42 -5.09 2.98
CA ARG A 42 -9.24 -5.82 3.96
C ARG A 42 -8.46 -7.01 4.48
N LEU A 43 -8.50 -7.18 5.77
CA LEU A 43 -8.00 -8.35 6.49
C LEU A 43 -9.18 -9.09 7.13
N ASP A 44 -9.05 -10.37 7.36
CA ASP A 44 -10.02 -11.22 8.04
C ASP A 44 -10.06 -11.04 9.57
N ALA A 45 -9.06 -10.34 10.11
CA ALA A 45 -8.92 -9.99 11.53
C ALA A 45 -8.29 -8.58 11.66
N PRO A 46 -8.28 -7.96 12.84
CA PRO A 46 -7.47 -6.77 13.11
C PRO A 46 -6.01 -6.98 12.71
N LEU A 47 -5.30 -5.90 12.38
CA LEU A 47 -3.90 -5.95 11.96
C LEU A 47 -3.03 -6.65 13.01
N ALA A 48 -2.59 -7.85 12.70
CA ALA A 48 -1.75 -8.70 13.54
C ALA A 48 -1.04 -9.75 12.68
N ALA A 49 0.06 -10.29 13.16
CA ALA A 49 0.73 -11.41 12.49
C ALA A 49 -0.24 -12.59 12.32
N GLY A 50 -0.27 -13.16 11.11
CA GLY A 50 -1.18 -14.25 10.73
C GLY A 50 -2.49 -13.79 10.08
N ALA A 51 -2.91 -12.52 10.20
CA ALA A 51 -4.09 -12.03 9.51
C ALA A 51 -3.94 -12.15 7.99
N VAL A 52 -5.00 -12.57 7.30
CA VAL A 52 -5.02 -12.84 5.86
C VAL A 52 -5.96 -11.88 5.14
N GLY A 53 -5.55 -11.41 3.98
CA GLY A 53 -6.40 -10.51 3.20
C GLY A 53 -5.81 -10.04 1.91
N GLY A 54 -6.10 -8.77 1.56
CA GLY A 54 -5.62 -8.20 0.32
C GLY A 54 -6.36 -6.96 -0.13
N HIS A 55 -6.09 -6.55 -1.36
CA HIS A 55 -6.80 -5.49 -2.06
C HIS A 55 -6.86 -5.80 -3.56
N GLY A 56 -7.99 -5.53 -4.20
CA GLY A 56 -8.16 -5.90 -5.61
C GLY A 56 -7.79 -7.36 -5.88
N PRO A 57 -6.88 -7.64 -6.84
CA PRO A 57 -6.42 -9.01 -7.10
C PRO A 57 -5.27 -9.48 -6.20
N VAL A 58 -4.68 -8.58 -5.40
CA VAL A 58 -3.50 -8.90 -4.56
C VAL A 58 -3.96 -9.55 -3.26
N ARG A 59 -3.28 -10.64 -2.89
CA ARG A 59 -3.53 -11.40 -1.64
C ARG A 59 -2.24 -11.56 -0.87
N TYR A 60 -2.34 -11.46 0.46
CA TYR A 60 -1.18 -11.57 1.35
C TYR A 60 -1.59 -12.01 2.75
N THR A 61 -0.59 -12.44 3.50
CA THR A 61 -0.68 -12.68 4.94
C THR A 61 0.21 -11.67 5.65
N VAL A 62 -0.22 -11.13 6.78
CA VAL A 62 0.64 -10.35 7.67
C VAL A 62 1.69 -11.29 8.24
N GLU A 63 2.94 -11.16 7.79
CA GLU A 63 4.05 -12.01 8.21
C GLU A 63 4.57 -11.60 9.57
N GLU A 64 4.77 -10.29 9.76
CA GLU A 64 5.23 -9.71 11.01
C GLU A 64 4.61 -8.33 11.22
N TYR A 65 4.42 -7.95 12.48
CA TYR A 65 3.87 -6.65 12.86
C TYR A 65 4.48 -6.17 14.17
N VAL A 66 5.02 -4.98 14.16
CA VAL A 66 5.52 -4.26 15.34
C VAL A 66 4.74 -2.94 15.43
N PRO A 67 3.78 -2.83 16.37
CA PRO A 67 2.91 -1.66 16.50
C PRO A 67 3.71 -0.34 16.54
N GLY A 68 3.24 0.65 15.80
CA GLY A 68 3.87 1.96 15.69
C GLY A 68 5.10 2.04 14.80
N HIS A 69 5.63 0.91 14.33
CA HIS A 69 6.91 0.91 13.65
C HIS A 69 6.90 0.22 12.29
N TRP A 70 6.30 -0.95 12.19
CA TRP A 70 6.52 -1.78 11.02
C TRP A 70 5.48 -2.88 10.85
N VAL A 71 5.08 -3.15 9.60
CA VAL A 71 4.26 -4.29 9.22
C VAL A 71 4.72 -4.86 7.89
N ARG A 72 4.91 -6.18 7.81
CA ARG A 72 5.26 -6.92 6.59
C ARG A 72 4.14 -7.84 6.17
N PHE A 73 3.85 -7.80 4.87
CA PHE A 73 2.86 -8.62 4.20
C PHE A 73 3.54 -9.55 3.20
N ARG A 74 3.42 -10.86 3.39
CA ARG A 74 3.91 -11.89 2.46
C ARG A 74 2.88 -12.13 1.37
N PHE A 75 3.27 -12.03 0.10
CA PHE A 75 2.37 -12.29 -1.03
C PHE A 75 1.88 -13.74 -1.05
N GLN A 76 0.57 -13.89 -1.26
CA GLN A 76 -0.14 -15.14 -1.55
C GLN A 76 -0.70 -15.13 -2.98
N GLY A 77 -0.79 -13.99 -3.59
CA GLY A 77 -1.24 -13.74 -4.96
C GLY A 77 -1.01 -12.31 -5.41
N PRO A 78 -1.00 -12.07 -6.71
CA PRO A 78 -1.24 -12.98 -7.87
C PRO A 78 -0.18 -14.08 -8.02
N ARG A 79 -0.55 -15.17 -8.71
CA ARG A 79 0.39 -16.25 -9.02
C ARG A 79 1.65 -15.71 -9.71
N GLY A 80 2.81 -16.10 -9.19
CA GLY A 80 4.10 -15.66 -9.68
C GLY A 80 4.68 -14.44 -8.97
N PHE A 81 4.01 -13.89 -7.95
CA PHE A 81 4.57 -12.95 -6.99
C PHE A 81 5.16 -13.75 -5.82
N ASP A 82 6.45 -13.67 -5.62
CA ASP A 82 7.17 -14.38 -4.57
C ASP A 82 8.04 -13.39 -3.79
N GLY A 83 7.57 -12.98 -2.62
CA GLY A 83 8.20 -11.97 -1.81
C GLY A 83 7.22 -11.27 -0.86
N PHE A 84 7.50 -10.03 -0.54
CA PHE A 84 6.75 -9.26 0.44
C PHE A 84 6.65 -7.78 0.06
N HIS A 85 5.76 -7.08 0.73
CA HIS A 85 5.79 -5.64 0.85
C HIS A 85 5.61 -5.23 2.32
N GLU A 86 6.07 -4.04 2.67
CA GLU A 86 6.04 -3.59 4.06
C GLU A 86 5.90 -2.08 4.17
N PHE A 87 5.26 -1.64 5.25
CA PHE A 87 5.35 -0.26 5.71
C PHE A 87 6.28 -0.17 6.91
N THR A 88 7.11 0.87 6.91
CA THR A 88 8.05 1.15 8.01
C THR A 88 7.97 2.61 8.38
N VAL A 89 8.01 2.89 9.69
CA VAL A 89 8.12 4.24 10.24
C VAL A 89 9.43 4.34 11.01
N ARG A 90 10.20 5.37 10.72
CA ARG A 90 11.44 5.67 11.43
C ARG A 90 11.56 7.17 11.73
N PRO A 91 12.24 7.57 12.83
CA PRO A 91 12.55 8.97 13.06
C PRO A 91 13.39 9.56 11.91
N ASP A 92 13.16 10.84 11.59
CA ASP A 92 13.97 11.56 10.57
C ASP A 92 15.19 12.28 11.15
N GLY A 93 15.37 12.22 12.49
CA GLY A 93 16.46 12.89 13.22
C GLY A 93 16.19 14.36 13.56
N SER A 94 15.05 14.93 13.13
CA SER A 94 14.67 16.32 13.40
C SER A 94 13.35 16.48 14.17
N GLY A 95 12.84 15.37 14.74
CA GLY A 95 11.55 15.31 15.44
C GLY A 95 10.38 14.93 14.54
N GLY A 96 10.64 14.72 13.25
CA GLY A 96 9.70 14.18 12.28
C GLY A 96 9.87 12.67 12.07
N ALA A 97 9.08 12.13 11.14
CA ALA A 97 9.14 10.74 10.75
C ALA A 97 9.42 10.58 9.25
N VAL A 98 9.97 9.43 8.87
CA VAL A 98 9.97 8.92 7.50
C VAL A 98 9.02 7.71 7.47
N LEU A 99 7.96 7.83 6.70
CA LEU A 99 7.10 6.71 6.34
C LEU A 99 7.59 6.15 5.00
N SER A 100 7.90 4.85 4.96
CA SER A 100 8.33 4.16 3.76
C SER A 100 7.48 2.94 3.48
N HIS A 101 7.34 2.63 2.20
CA HIS A 101 6.80 1.37 1.71
C HIS A 101 7.81 0.71 0.79
N LEU A 102 8.24 -0.49 1.14
CA LEU A 102 9.11 -1.32 0.34
C LEU A 102 8.33 -2.51 -0.23
N LEU A 103 8.51 -2.77 -1.52
CA LEU A 103 8.13 -4.02 -2.15
C LEU A 103 9.40 -4.71 -2.66
N ALA A 104 9.63 -5.93 -2.19
CA ALA A 104 10.75 -6.77 -2.60
C ALA A 104 10.25 -8.16 -2.96
N MET A 105 10.41 -8.56 -4.24
CA MET A 105 9.92 -9.85 -4.70
C MET A 105 10.68 -10.40 -5.91
N ARG A 106 10.49 -11.69 -6.18
CA ARG A 106 10.80 -12.33 -7.47
C ARG A 106 9.52 -12.56 -8.25
N THR A 107 9.52 -12.22 -9.54
CA THR A 107 8.39 -12.53 -10.42
C THR A 107 8.68 -13.74 -11.28
N HIS A 108 7.68 -14.63 -11.44
CA HIS A 108 7.74 -15.86 -12.21
C HIS A 108 6.56 -15.94 -13.21
N GLY A 109 6.74 -16.73 -14.27
CA GLY A 109 5.69 -16.94 -15.28
C GLY A 109 5.15 -15.62 -15.85
N ALA A 110 3.85 -15.51 -15.97
CA ALA A 110 3.15 -14.33 -16.50
C ALA A 110 3.39 -13.06 -15.68
N ALA A 111 3.73 -13.18 -14.39
CA ALA A 111 4.05 -12.05 -13.53
C ALA A 111 5.29 -11.27 -14.00
N ARG A 112 6.19 -11.87 -14.75
CA ARG A 112 7.35 -11.20 -15.35
C ARG A 112 6.97 -10.11 -16.36
N LEU A 113 5.80 -10.24 -16.99
CA LEU A 113 5.23 -9.28 -17.92
C LEU A 113 4.18 -8.39 -17.24
N SER A 114 3.28 -8.96 -16.44
CA SER A 114 2.20 -8.18 -15.82
C SER A 114 2.72 -7.18 -14.78
N TRP A 115 3.82 -7.46 -14.10
CA TRP A 115 4.42 -6.50 -13.18
C TRP A 115 4.85 -5.21 -13.89
N PRO A 116 5.79 -5.21 -14.85
CA PRO A 116 6.27 -3.98 -15.47
C PRO A 116 5.21 -3.28 -16.34
N LEU A 117 4.26 -4.02 -16.90
CA LEU A 117 3.25 -3.45 -17.79
C LEU A 117 1.99 -2.96 -17.06
N VAL A 118 1.65 -3.53 -15.89
CA VAL A 118 0.38 -3.22 -15.22
C VAL A 118 0.60 -2.89 -13.75
N PHE A 119 1.06 -3.89 -12.95
CA PHE A 119 1.05 -3.78 -11.50
C PHE A 119 1.96 -2.66 -10.99
N ARG A 120 3.15 -2.50 -11.54
CA ARG A 120 4.08 -1.44 -11.13
C ARG A 120 3.43 -0.06 -11.19
N TRP A 121 2.80 0.28 -12.31
CA TRP A 121 2.20 1.61 -12.50
C TRP A 121 1.03 1.89 -11.56
N LEU A 122 0.22 0.86 -11.30
CA LEU A 122 -0.88 0.96 -10.35
C LEU A 122 -0.37 1.01 -8.91
N HIS A 123 0.63 0.21 -8.59
CA HIS A 123 1.27 0.17 -7.28
C HIS A 123 1.93 1.53 -6.95
N ASP A 124 2.75 2.07 -7.86
CA ASP A 124 3.41 3.36 -7.65
C ASP A 124 2.39 4.47 -7.41
N ALA A 125 1.31 4.54 -8.21
CA ALA A 125 0.25 5.52 -8.03
C ALA A 125 -0.53 5.35 -6.72
N LEU A 126 -0.84 4.11 -6.33
CA LEU A 126 -1.49 3.79 -5.06
C LEU A 126 -0.64 4.24 -3.87
N LEU A 127 0.67 3.95 -3.91
CA LEU A 127 1.57 4.29 -2.81
C LEU A 127 1.76 5.80 -2.67
N GLU A 128 1.87 6.54 -3.76
CA GLU A 128 1.92 8.00 -3.69
C GLU A 128 0.62 8.58 -3.10
N ASP A 129 -0.56 8.02 -3.44
CA ASP A 129 -1.83 8.42 -2.83
C ASP A 129 -1.88 8.05 -1.32
N CYS A 130 -1.31 6.90 -0.90
CA CYS A 130 -1.14 6.56 0.53
C CYS A 130 -0.28 7.60 1.25
N LEU A 131 0.87 7.95 0.67
CA LEU A 131 1.80 8.92 1.25
C LEU A 131 1.20 10.33 1.32
N ASP A 132 0.42 10.73 0.33
CA ASP A 132 -0.34 11.98 0.35
C ASP A 132 -1.39 12.00 1.48
N ARG A 133 -2.06 10.86 1.72
CA ARG A 133 -3.00 10.73 2.85
C ARG A 133 -2.28 10.85 4.18
N ALA A 134 -1.11 10.20 4.32
CA ALA A 134 -0.30 10.31 5.52
C ALA A 134 0.15 11.76 5.79
N GLU A 135 0.62 12.46 4.77
CA GLU A 135 1.00 13.88 4.88
C GLU A 135 -0.20 14.74 5.29
N ARG A 136 -1.35 14.54 4.65
CA ARG A 136 -2.60 15.27 4.98
C ARG A 136 -3.09 15.00 6.40
N ALA A 137 -3.07 13.74 6.84
CA ALA A 137 -3.48 13.37 8.19
C ALA A 137 -2.58 14.00 9.26
N GLY A 138 -1.31 14.19 8.93
CA GLY A 138 -0.34 14.82 9.83
C GLY A 138 -0.36 16.34 9.84
N THR A 139 -0.55 16.98 8.68
CA THR A 139 -0.34 18.42 8.48
C THR A 139 -1.57 19.19 8.01
N GLY A 140 -2.66 18.50 7.69
CA GLY A 140 -3.86 19.08 7.09
C GLY A 140 -3.76 19.36 5.59
N THR A 141 -2.57 19.34 5.01
CA THR A 141 -2.28 19.66 3.59
C THR A 141 -1.35 18.65 2.96
N VAL A 142 -1.21 18.73 1.63
CA VAL A 142 -0.20 17.97 0.88
C VAL A 142 0.62 18.96 0.09
N ARG A 143 1.94 18.97 0.31
CA ARG A 143 2.84 19.93 -0.34
C ARG A 143 2.89 19.78 -1.85
N ALA A 144 2.97 18.53 -2.33
CA ALA A 144 3.06 18.20 -3.74
C ALA A 144 2.17 16.99 -4.06
N PRO A 145 0.84 17.20 -4.26
CA PRO A 145 -0.09 16.10 -4.48
C PRO A 145 0.28 15.26 -5.69
N ALA A 146 0.23 13.95 -5.55
CA ALA A 146 0.45 12.99 -6.60
C ALA A 146 -0.56 13.16 -7.74
N ARG A 147 -0.13 12.88 -8.97
CA ARG A 147 -0.99 12.96 -10.16
C ARG A 147 -0.87 11.68 -10.97
N TRP A 148 -1.99 11.01 -11.17
CA TRP A 148 -2.01 9.84 -12.02
C TRP A 148 -1.67 10.17 -13.47
N SER A 149 -0.75 9.41 -14.04
CA SER A 149 -0.43 9.50 -15.46
C SER A 149 -1.65 9.09 -16.32
N PRO A 150 -1.71 9.51 -17.62
CA PRO A 150 -2.75 9.03 -18.54
C PRO A 150 -2.82 7.49 -18.60
N TYR A 151 -1.68 6.81 -18.50
CA TYR A 151 -1.59 5.37 -18.52
C TYR A 151 -2.24 4.73 -17.27
N VAL A 152 -1.97 5.25 -16.07
CA VAL A 152 -2.63 4.81 -14.83
C VAL A 152 -4.15 4.99 -14.92
N ARG A 153 -4.61 6.13 -15.43
CA ARG A 153 -6.05 6.39 -15.64
C ARG A 153 -6.68 5.37 -16.61
N LEU A 154 -5.98 5.02 -17.68
CA LEU A 154 -6.43 4.00 -18.64
C LEU A 154 -6.51 2.63 -17.96
N LEU A 155 -5.44 2.18 -17.29
CA LEU A 155 -5.41 0.89 -16.60
C LEU A 155 -6.55 0.77 -15.59
N ARG A 156 -6.79 1.80 -14.78
CA ARG A 156 -7.88 1.82 -13.80
C ARG A 156 -9.25 1.67 -14.45
N ARG A 157 -9.51 2.39 -15.56
CA ARG A 157 -10.77 2.29 -16.32
C ARG A 157 -11.00 0.88 -16.87
N VAL A 158 -9.95 0.23 -17.38
CA VAL A 158 -10.05 -1.14 -17.93
C VAL A 158 -10.33 -2.14 -16.82
N LEU A 159 -9.66 -2.00 -15.67
CA LEU A 159 -9.80 -2.93 -14.56
C LEU A 159 -11.13 -2.76 -13.81
N SER A 160 -11.61 -1.52 -13.63
CA SER A 160 -12.91 -1.28 -13.00
C SER A 160 -14.10 -1.86 -13.80
N ARG A 161 -13.99 -1.92 -15.12
CA ARG A 161 -15.01 -2.54 -15.98
C ARG A 161 -15.04 -4.08 -15.89
N ARG A 162 -13.97 -4.72 -15.38
CA ARG A 162 -13.83 -6.17 -15.24
C ARG A 162 -14.23 -6.71 -13.86
N SER A 163 -14.41 -5.83 -12.88
CA SER A 163 -14.96 -6.24 -11.59
C SER A 163 -16.47 -6.09 -11.64
N PRO A 164 -17.25 -7.19 -11.74
CA PRO A 164 -18.69 -7.09 -11.53
C PRO A 164 -18.91 -6.58 -10.12
N ALA A 165 -19.85 -5.66 -9.96
CA ALA A 165 -20.28 -5.18 -8.67
C ALA A 165 -20.54 -6.40 -7.77
N ALA A 166 -19.81 -6.49 -6.66
CA ALA A 166 -20.18 -7.45 -5.63
C ALA A 166 -21.58 -7.04 -5.16
N GLU A 167 -22.56 -7.79 -5.58
CA GLU A 167 -23.95 -7.62 -5.20
C GLU A 167 -24.03 -7.63 -3.68
N THR A 168 -24.59 -6.55 -3.18
CA THR A 168 -25.11 -6.39 -1.83
C THR A 168 -26.05 -7.53 -1.49
N ARG A 169 -25.69 -8.39 -0.55
CA ARG A 169 -26.62 -9.11 0.31
C ARG A 169 -26.12 -9.13 1.73
#